data_391550c26b2aa83e6891a6288665676c
#
_entry.id   391550c26b2aa83e6891a6288665676c
#
_cell.length_a   1.000
_cell.length_b   1.000
_cell.length_c   1.000
_cell.angle_alpha   90.00
_cell.angle_beta   90.00
_cell.angle_gamma   90.00
#
_symmetry.space_group_name_H-M   'P 1'
#
loop_
_entity.id
_entity.type
_entity.pdbx_description
1 polymer ?
#
loop_
_entity_poly.entity_id
_entity_poly.type
_entity_poly.pdbx_seq_one_letter_code
_entity_poly.pdbx_strand_id
1 'polypeptide(L)'
;MEKQSLKQYQEFSEERFTKRIVFKKGDSTVFLLNFMPGQELPKHMHPGTEVFILTMQGEGTLTIDGEEVPAAANETVHLSGSEELSYKNTGSEPVTLYVMLNKIPDERFVQDI
;
A
#
# COMPACT_ATOMS: atom_id res chain seq x y z
N MET A 1 19.27 11.82 8.27
CA MET A 1 18.35 10.80 8.80
C MET A 1 17.03 11.46 9.16
N GLU A 2 15.92 10.85 8.80
CA GLU A 2 14.59 11.37 9.13
C GLU A 2 13.83 10.30 9.90
N LYS A 3 13.05 10.74 10.88
CA LYS A 3 12.27 9.85 11.72
C LYS A 3 10.85 10.40 11.84
N GLN A 4 9.85 9.55 11.60
CA GLN A 4 8.45 9.94 11.69
C GLN A 4 7.68 8.99 12.60
N SER A 5 6.70 9.52 13.32
CA SER A 5 5.76 8.69 14.07
C SER A 5 4.58 8.37 13.18
N LEU A 6 4.34 7.10 12.90
CA LEU A 6 3.26 6.69 11.99
C LEU A 6 1.88 7.07 12.53
N LYS A 7 1.72 7.21 13.83
CA LYS A 7 0.43 7.65 14.41
C LYS A 7 -0.03 8.99 13.83
N GLN A 8 0.90 9.87 13.49
CA GLN A 8 0.56 11.18 12.92
C GLN A 8 0.00 11.07 11.51
N TYR A 9 0.20 9.93 10.85
CA TYR A 9 -0.26 9.68 9.49
C TYR A 9 -1.48 8.76 9.44
N GLN A 10 -1.96 8.27 10.59
CA GLN A 10 -3.14 7.44 10.69
C GLN A 10 -4.38 8.32 10.88
N GLU A 11 -4.73 9.04 9.84
CA GLU A 11 -5.89 9.92 9.82
C GLU A 11 -7.01 9.29 9.01
N PHE A 12 -8.13 9.03 9.66
CA PHE A 12 -9.29 8.39 9.02
C PHE A 12 -10.36 9.42 8.69
N SER A 13 -11.09 9.20 7.60
CA SER A 13 -12.21 10.03 7.21
C SER A 13 -13.42 9.13 6.99
N GLU A 14 -14.59 9.58 7.42
CA GLU A 14 -15.83 8.83 7.18
C GLU A 14 -16.29 8.88 5.73
N GLU A 15 -15.77 9.86 4.96
CA GLU A 15 -16.19 10.03 3.57
C GLU A 15 -15.47 9.09 2.62
N ARG A 16 -14.19 8.83 2.85
CA ARG A 16 -13.36 7.99 1.98
C ARG A 16 -12.03 7.66 2.66
N PHE A 17 -11.30 6.70 2.09
CA PHE A 17 -9.96 6.39 2.59
C PHE A 17 -9.05 7.60 2.43
N THR A 18 -7.99 7.65 3.23
CA THR A 18 -6.98 8.71 3.14
C THR A 18 -5.63 8.14 2.74
N LYS A 19 -4.83 8.96 2.08
CA LYS A 19 -3.45 8.65 1.74
C LYS A 19 -2.56 9.71 2.37
N ARG A 20 -1.58 9.29 3.16
CA ARG A 20 -0.65 10.22 3.83
C ARG A 20 0.77 9.79 3.52
N ILE A 21 1.52 10.66 2.83
CA ILE A 21 2.90 10.37 2.44
C ILE A 21 3.81 10.59 3.65
N VAL A 22 4.56 9.55 4.01
CA VAL A 22 5.52 9.59 5.13
C VAL A 22 6.90 10.00 4.64
N PHE A 23 7.39 9.33 3.60
CA PHE A 23 8.68 9.63 2.97
C PHE A 23 8.55 9.63 1.46
N LYS A 24 9.24 10.57 0.82
CA LYS A 24 9.38 10.55 -0.63
C LYS A 24 10.83 10.91 -0.94
N LYS A 25 11.64 9.91 -1.26
CA LYS A 25 13.08 10.05 -1.48
C LYS A 25 13.50 9.33 -2.76
N GLY A 26 13.99 10.11 -3.73
CA GLY A 26 14.40 9.54 -5.02
C GLY A 26 13.26 8.77 -5.66
N ASP A 27 13.52 7.49 -5.93
CA ASP A 27 12.56 6.60 -6.57
C ASP A 27 11.69 5.82 -5.58
N SER A 28 11.79 6.14 -4.29
CA SER A 28 11.06 5.44 -3.23
C SER A 28 10.04 6.36 -2.59
N THR A 29 8.84 5.83 -2.37
CA THR A 29 7.78 6.53 -1.65
C THR A 29 7.19 5.59 -0.61
N VAL A 30 7.05 6.10 0.62
CA VAL A 30 6.37 5.38 1.70
C VAL A 30 5.15 6.20 2.09
N PHE A 31 4.00 5.55 2.14
CA PHE A 31 2.77 6.22 2.55
C PHE A 31 1.86 5.28 3.33
N LEU A 32 0.95 5.86 4.09
CA LEU A 32 -0.11 5.11 4.74
C LEU A 32 -1.42 5.32 3.99
N LEU A 33 -2.18 4.23 3.88
CA LEU A 33 -3.57 4.26 3.44
C LEU A 33 -4.42 3.88 4.62
N ASN A 34 -5.41 4.71 4.94
CA ASN A 34 -6.27 4.53 6.11
C ASN A 34 -7.71 4.36 5.66
N PHE A 35 -8.34 3.26 6.07
CA PHE A 35 -9.68 2.89 5.64
C PHE A 35 -10.60 2.66 6.83
N MET A 36 -11.72 3.36 6.86
CA MET A 36 -12.84 2.97 7.73
C MET A 36 -13.54 1.74 7.13
N PRO A 37 -14.30 0.98 7.91
CA PRO A 37 -15.00 -0.19 7.38
C PRO A 37 -15.81 0.13 6.13
N GLY A 38 -15.67 -0.72 5.11
CA GLY A 38 -16.38 -0.59 3.84
C GLY A 38 -15.71 0.30 2.80
N GLN A 39 -14.69 1.05 3.17
CA GLN A 39 -13.98 1.91 2.21
C GLN A 39 -13.07 1.10 1.30
N GLU A 40 -12.89 1.58 0.08
CA GLU A 40 -12.21 0.86 -0.98
C GLU A 40 -11.15 1.73 -1.68
N LEU A 41 -10.07 1.08 -2.07
CA LEU A 41 -9.09 1.61 -3.01
C LEU A 41 -9.42 0.99 -4.36
N PRO A 42 -9.78 1.79 -5.38
CA PRO A 42 -10.16 1.25 -6.69
C PRO A 42 -9.00 0.55 -7.38
N LYS A 43 -9.34 -0.27 -8.37
CA LYS A 43 -8.34 -0.97 -9.19
C LYS A 43 -7.38 0.00 -9.84
N HIS A 44 -6.10 -0.32 -9.75
CA HIS A 44 -5.06 0.47 -10.39
C HIS A 44 -3.77 -0.35 -10.51
N MET A 45 -2.82 0.17 -11.27
CA MET A 45 -1.52 -0.43 -11.50
C MET A 45 -0.43 0.62 -11.29
N HIS A 46 0.78 0.16 -11.00
CA HIS A 46 1.96 1.01 -10.87
C HIS A 46 3.08 0.52 -11.79
N PRO A 47 2.92 0.63 -13.14
CA PRO A 47 3.93 0.08 -14.06
C PRO A 47 5.33 0.60 -13.74
N GLY A 48 6.33 -0.29 -13.84
CA GLY A 48 7.71 0.07 -13.55
C GLY A 48 8.05 0.24 -12.09
N THR A 49 7.21 -0.31 -11.19
CA THR A 49 7.36 -0.11 -9.75
C THR A 49 7.19 -1.44 -9.02
N GLU A 50 7.99 -1.66 -7.97
CA GLU A 50 7.74 -2.73 -7.02
C GLU A 50 6.85 -2.19 -5.90
N VAL A 51 5.88 -2.99 -5.46
CA VAL A 51 4.90 -2.59 -4.45
C VAL A 51 5.00 -3.52 -3.24
N PHE A 52 5.18 -2.93 -2.06
CA PHE A 52 5.21 -3.67 -0.79
C PHE A 52 4.11 -3.13 0.11
N ILE A 53 3.29 -4.00 0.66
CA ILE A 53 2.17 -3.61 1.50
C ILE A 53 2.22 -4.39 2.81
N LEU A 54 2.24 -3.68 3.92
CA LEU A 54 2.12 -4.25 5.26
C LEU A 54 0.80 -3.78 5.87
N THR A 55 -0.03 -4.71 6.31
CA THR A 55 -1.20 -4.37 7.09
C THR A 55 -0.75 -4.09 8.53
N MET A 56 -0.88 -2.84 8.96
CA MET A 56 -0.46 -2.44 10.31
C MET A 56 -1.50 -2.78 11.36
N GLN A 57 -2.77 -2.60 11.02
CA GLN A 57 -3.88 -2.88 11.93
C GLN A 57 -5.13 -3.21 11.13
N GLY A 58 -6.03 -3.96 11.75
CA GLY A 58 -7.29 -4.36 11.13
C GLY A 58 -7.11 -5.50 10.14
N GLU A 59 -8.16 -5.74 9.36
CA GLU A 59 -8.14 -6.77 8.34
C GLU A 59 -9.02 -6.37 7.15
N GLY A 60 -8.66 -6.83 5.99
CA GLY A 60 -9.41 -6.53 4.79
C GLY A 60 -9.06 -7.49 3.67
N THR A 61 -9.43 -7.13 2.46
CA THR A 61 -9.23 -7.98 1.28
C THR A 61 -8.52 -7.22 0.18
N LEU A 62 -7.34 -7.72 -0.21
CA LEU A 62 -6.66 -7.31 -1.43
C LEU A 62 -7.23 -8.11 -2.58
N THR A 63 -7.36 -7.47 -3.74
CA THR A 63 -7.67 -8.20 -4.96
C THR A 63 -6.55 -7.91 -5.95
N ILE A 64 -5.82 -8.96 -6.33
CA ILE A 64 -4.65 -8.86 -7.21
C ILE A 64 -4.91 -9.69 -8.46
N ASP A 65 -4.99 -9.03 -9.61
CA ASP A 65 -5.32 -9.66 -10.89
C ASP A 65 -6.60 -10.50 -10.78
N GLY A 66 -7.61 -9.98 -10.06
CA GLY A 66 -8.89 -10.65 -9.89
C GLY A 66 -8.93 -11.71 -8.79
N GLU A 67 -7.80 -12.03 -8.16
CA GLU A 67 -7.74 -13.00 -7.07
C GLU A 67 -7.83 -12.30 -5.72
N GLU A 68 -8.77 -12.73 -4.89
CA GLU A 68 -8.92 -12.19 -3.55
C GLU A 68 -7.91 -12.78 -2.58
N VAL A 69 -7.21 -11.89 -1.87
CA VAL A 69 -6.19 -12.26 -0.90
C VAL A 69 -6.53 -11.60 0.43
N PRO A 70 -6.87 -12.39 1.47
CA PRO A 70 -7.13 -11.79 2.78
C PRO A 70 -5.84 -11.19 3.34
N ALA A 71 -5.98 -10.06 4.03
CA ALA A 71 -4.85 -9.36 4.62
C ALA A 71 -5.19 -8.91 6.03
N ALA A 72 -4.53 -9.51 7.01
CA ALA A 72 -4.70 -9.20 8.42
C ALA A 72 -3.49 -8.48 8.98
N ALA A 73 -3.61 -7.93 10.18
CA ALA A 73 -2.55 -7.18 10.84
C ALA A 73 -1.24 -7.99 10.90
N ASN A 74 -0.15 -7.32 10.61
CA ASN A 74 1.22 -7.88 10.59
C ASN A 74 1.50 -8.83 9.42
N GLU A 75 0.60 -8.88 8.45
CA GLU A 75 0.87 -9.61 7.21
C GLU A 75 1.37 -8.64 6.14
N THR A 76 2.28 -9.10 5.32
CA THR A 76 2.87 -8.29 4.26
C THR A 76 2.84 -9.02 2.93
N VAL A 77 2.64 -8.26 1.86
CA VAL A 77 2.67 -8.80 0.51
C VAL A 77 3.59 -7.96 -0.36
N HIS A 78 4.16 -8.62 -1.36
CA HIS A 78 4.89 -7.96 -2.44
C HIS A 78 4.17 -8.25 -3.74
N LEU A 79 4.01 -7.24 -4.58
CA LEU A 79 3.50 -7.43 -5.93
C LEU A 79 4.25 -6.54 -6.91
N SER A 80 4.27 -7.00 -8.16
CA SER A 80 4.80 -6.21 -9.26
C SER A 80 3.81 -5.10 -9.58
N GLY A 81 4.32 -3.94 -9.99
CA GLY A 81 3.45 -2.84 -10.41
C GLY A 81 2.63 -3.15 -11.66
N SER A 82 2.96 -4.22 -12.39
CA SER A 82 2.18 -4.67 -13.54
C SER A 82 0.94 -5.47 -13.14
N GLU A 83 0.83 -5.88 -11.88
CA GLU A 83 -0.36 -6.55 -11.36
C GLU A 83 -1.41 -5.51 -10.99
N GLU A 84 -2.67 -5.80 -11.31
CA GLU A 84 -3.78 -4.92 -10.99
C GLU A 84 -4.20 -5.12 -9.54
N LEU A 85 -4.28 -4.04 -8.80
CA LEU A 85 -4.49 -4.05 -7.35
C LEU A 85 -5.73 -3.25 -6.98
N SER A 86 -6.55 -3.82 -6.10
CA SER A 86 -7.58 -3.08 -5.37
C SER A 86 -7.61 -3.56 -3.93
N TYR A 87 -8.25 -2.81 -3.06
CA TYR A 87 -8.35 -3.15 -1.65
C TYR A 87 -9.69 -2.71 -1.10
N LYS A 88 -10.25 -3.49 -0.19
CA LYS A 88 -11.45 -3.12 0.56
C LYS A 88 -11.29 -3.47 2.02
N ASN A 89 -11.66 -2.56 2.91
CA ASN A 89 -11.78 -2.87 4.32
C ASN A 89 -13.07 -3.67 4.52
N THR A 90 -12.93 -4.99 4.56
CA THR A 90 -14.05 -5.92 4.73
C THR A 90 -14.28 -6.30 6.19
N GLY A 91 -13.46 -5.75 7.09
CA GLY A 91 -13.59 -5.98 8.53
C GLY A 91 -14.51 -4.96 9.19
N SER A 92 -14.55 -5.00 10.52
CA SER A 92 -15.37 -4.12 11.32
C SER A 92 -14.59 -2.99 12.00
N GLU A 93 -13.28 -2.98 11.87
CA GLU A 93 -12.38 -2.02 12.49
C GLU A 93 -11.62 -1.20 11.45
N PRO A 94 -11.11 0.00 11.81
CA PRO A 94 -10.26 0.76 10.90
C PRO A 94 -9.01 0.00 10.51
N VAL A 95 -8.60 0.16 9.27
CA VAL A 95 -7.40 -0.48 8.70
C VAL A 95 -6.39 0.58 8.31
N THR A 96 -5.12 0.33 8.61
CA THR A 96 -4.01 1.10 8.08
C THR A 96 -3.07 0.17 7.33
N LEU A 97 -2.80 0.52 6.08
CA LEU A 97 -1.80 -0.15 5.25
C LEU A 97 -0.58 0.73 5.15
N TYR A 98 0.60 0.12 5.36
CA TYR A 98 1.89 0.77 5.13
C TYR A 98 2.36 0.32 3.75
N VAL A 99 2.51 1.26 2.83
CA VAL A 99 2.83 0.96 1.44
C VAL A 99 4.16 1.57 1.07
N MET A 100 5.02 0.78 0.45
CA MET A 100 6.25 1.27 -0.14
C MET A 100 6.23 1.01 -1.64
N LEU A 101 6.43 2.07 -2.41
CA LEU A 101 6.61 1.99 -3.85
C LEU A 101 8.07 2.29 -4.15
N ASN A 102 8.68 1.44 -4.96
CA ASN A 102 10.07 1.63 -5.36
C ASN A 102 10.18 1.41 -6.86
N LYS A 103 10.57 2.45 -7.60
CA LYS A 103 10.70 2.35 -9.06
C LYS A 103 11.81 1.39 -9.42
N ILE A 104 11.54 0.56 -10.43
CA ILE A 104 12.52 -0.40 -10.93
C ILE A 104 13.53 0.37 -11.79
N PRO A 105 14.84 0.17 -11.58
CA PRO A 105 15.86 0.77 -12.42
C PRO A 105 15.70 0.33 -13.88
N ASP A 106 16.25 1.11 -14.80
CA ASP A 106 16.32 0.76 -16.21
C ASP A 106 16.98 -0.63 -16.33
N GLU A 107 16.46 -1.47 -17.25
CA GLU A 107 16.99 -2.82 -17.46
C GLU A 107 18.51 -2.84 -17.73
N ARG A 108 19.04 -1.79 -18.35
CA ARG A 108 20.48 -1.71 -18.61
C ARG A 108 21.31 -1.68 -17.34
N PHE A 109 20.79 -1.07 -16.28
CA PHE A 109 21.49 -1.06 -14.98
C PHE A 109 21.47 -2.43 -14.32
N VAL A 110 20.38 -3.15 -14.50
CA VAL A 110 20.25 -4.50 -13.95
C VAL A 110 21.17 -5.48 -14.67
N GLN A 111 21.29 -5.34 -15.98
CA GLN A 111 22.11 -6.24 -16.78
C GLN A 111 23.62 -6.06 -16.55
N ASP A 112 24.02 -4.87 -16.14
CA ASP A 112 25.44 -4.57 -15.91
C ASP A 112 25.94 -5.09 -14.55
N ILE A 113 25.07 -5.60 -13.76
CA ILE A 113 25.41 -6.18 -12.47
C ILE A 113 25.69 -7.67 -12.62
#